data_58790b07368ef795b2e1121ec414541b
#
_entry.id   58790b07368ef795b2e1121ec414541b
#
_cell.length_a   1.000
_cell.length_b   1.000
_cell.length_c   1.000
_cell.angle_alpha   90.00
_cell.angle_beta   90.00
_cell.angle_gamma   90.00
#
_symmetry.space_group_name_H-M   'P 1'
#
loop_
_entity.id
_entity.type
_entity.pdbx_description
1 polymer ?
#
loop_
_entity_poly.entity_id
_entity_poly.type
_entity_poly.pdbx_seq_one_letter_code
_entity_poly.pdbx_strand_id
1 'polypeptide(L)' 'MKSIDVYLKVEVDIEETEVTQKFAEELCRILRRVYGVRKAEINNLVEHSAQ' A
#
# COMPACT_ATOMS: atom_id res chain seq x y z
N MET A 1 7.53 -15.35 20.80
CA MET A 1 6.90 -14.37 19.90
C MET A 1 7.36 -14.62 18.48
N LYS A 2 6.47 -14.46 17.52
CA LYS A 2 6.76 -14.78 16.13
C LYS A 2 6.73 -13.51 15.29
N SER A 3 7.74 -13.30 14.46
CA SER A 3 7.78 -12.20 13.50
C SER A 3 7.65 -12.76 12.10
N ILE A 4 6.80 -12.15 11.29
CA ILE A 4 6.62 -12.57 9.91
C ILE A 4 6.63 -11.36 9.00
N ASP A 5 7.07 -11.57 7.77
CA ASP A 5 6.97 -10.56 6.72
C ASP A 5 5.88 -10.99 5.77
N VAL A 6 4.95 -10.08 5.51
CA VAL A 6 3.84 -10.37 4.61
C VAL A 6 4.04 -9.57 3.34
N TYR A 7 4.11 -10.25 2.21
CA TYR A 7 4.20 -9.62 0.89
C TYR A 7 2.88 -9.85 0.19
N LEU A 8 2.24 -8.77 -0.20
CA LEU A 8 0.93 -8.89 -0.82
C LEU A 8 0.80 -7.92 -1.99
N LYS A 9 -0.15 -8.20 -2.84
CA LYS A 9 -0.46 -7.36 -3.98
C LYS A 9 -1.86 -6.79 -3.78
N VAL A 10 -1.99 -5.48 -3.90
CA VAL A 10 -3.28 -4.81 -3.77
C VAL A 10 -3.54 -4.06 -5.08
N GLU A 11 -4.68 -4.33 -5.70
CA GLU A 11 -5.08 -3.63 -6.91
C GLU A 11 -6.17 -2.64 -6.55
N VAL A 12 -5.98 -1.40 -6.98
CA VAL A 12 -6.86 -0.30 -6.59
C VAL A 12 -7.18 0.53 -7.83
N ASP A 13 -8.42 0.97 -7.91
CA ASP A 13 -8.83 1.92 -8.93
C ASP A 13 -8.99 3.28 -8.27
N ILE A 14 -8.25 4.26 -8.74
CA ILE A 14 -8.34 5.63 -8.24
C ILE A 14 -8.55 6.57 -9.41
N GLU A 15 -9.03 7.77 -9.10
CA GLU A 15 -9.30 8.77 -10.12
C GLU A 15 -8.01 9.23 -10.76
N GLU A 16 -8.11 9.63 -12.04
CA GLU A 16 -6.94 10.09 -12.79
C GLU A 16 -6.26 11.28 -12.12
N THR A 17 -7.03 12.08 -11.42
CA THR A 17 -6.50 13.27 -10.77
C THR A 17 -5.80 12.97 -9.46
N GLU A 18 -5.93 11.76 -8.95
CA GLU A 18 -5.29 11.40 -7.69
C GLU A 18 -3.81 11.13 -7.88
N VAL A 19 -3.03 11.49 -6.88
CA VAL A 19 -1.60 11.24 -6.91
C VAL A 19 -1.35 9.85 -6.32
N THR A 20 -0.82 8.97 -7.15
CA THR A 20 -0.62 7.58 -6.78
C THR A 20 0.24 7.43 -5.53
N GLN A 21 1.31 8.21 -5.45
CA GLN A 21 2.22 8.13 -4.32
C GLN A 21 1.51 8.50 -3.01
N LYS A 22 0.65 9.51 -3.06
CA LYS A 22 -0.08 9.92 -1.87
C LYS A 22 -1.03 8.84 -1.40
N PHE A 23 -1.68 8.16 -2.35
CA PHE A 23 -2.56 7.05 -2.00
C PHE A 23 -1.77 5.94 -1.33
N ALA A 24 -0.61 5.60 -1.90
CA ALA A 24 0.22 4.53 -1.35
C ALA A 24 0.66 4.86 0.08
N GLU A 25 1.02 6.12 0.33
CA GLU A 25 1.43 6.54 1.67
C GLU A 25 0.27 6.43 2.66
N GLU A 26 -0.92 6.78 2.20
CA GLU A 26 -2.11 6.68 3.05
C GLU A 26 -2.38 5.22 3.40
N LEU A 27 -2.25 4.34 2.41
CA LEU A 27 -2.44 2.91 2.64
C LEU A 27 -1.47 2.38 3.68
N CYS A 28 -0.21 2.77 3.59
CA CYS A 28 0.79 2.36 4.57
C CYS A 28 0.45 2.88 5.97
N ARG A 29 -0.09 4.09 6.04
CA ARG A 29 -0.46 4.66 7.32
C ARG A 29 -1.58 3.85 7.97
N ILE A 30 -2.55 3.42 7.17
CA ILE A 30 -3.65 2.60 7.66
C ILE A 30 -3.13 1.25 8.13
N LEU A 31 -2.24 0.64 7.35
CA LEU A 31 -1.68 -0.65 7.71
C LEU A 31 -0.94 -0.60 9.04
N ARG A 32 -0.26 0.52 9.31
CA ARG A 32 0.47 0.65 10.57
C ARG A 32 -0.44 0.68 11.79
N ARG A 33 -1.73 0.88 11.58
CA ARG A 33 -2.71 0.87 12.66
C ARG A 33 -3.24 -0.52 12.97
N VAL A 34 -2.94 -1.49 12.12
CA VAL A 34 -3.39 -2.85 12.33
C VAL A 34 -2.57 -3.47 13.45
N TYR A 35 -3.27 -4.20 14.33
CA TYR A 35 -2.62 -4.82 15.48
C TYR A 35 -1.43 -5.67 15.03
N GLY A 36 -0.32 -5.47 15.67
CA GLY A 36 0.87 -6.26 15.42
C GLY A 36 1.76 -5.76 14.31
N VAL A 37 1.28 -4.80 13.49
CA VAL A 37 2.09 -4.27 12.41
C VAL A 37 3.13 -3.32 12.98
N ARG A 38 4.39 -3.66 12.77
CA ARG A 38 5.49 -2.86 13.24
C ARG A 38 6.03 -1.93 12.17
N LYS A 39 5.91 -2.35 10.92
CA LYS A 39 6.46 -1.60 9.80
C LYS A 39 5.63 -1.88 8.55
N ALA A 40 5.37 -0.86 7.77
CA ALA A 40 4.70 -0.99 6.48
C ALA A 40 5.38 -0.07 5.50
N GLU A 41 5.75 -0.61 4.33
CA GLU A 41 6.44 0.18 3.32
C GLU A 41 6.04 -0.30 1.93
N ILE A 42 6.18 0.58 0.96
CA ILE A 42 5.88 0.26 -0.42
C ILE A 42 7.16 -0.24 -1.08
N ASN A 43 7.13 -1.48 -1.56
CA ASN A 43 8.26 -2.03 -2.29
C ASN A 43 8.14 -1.81 -3.78
N ASN A 44 6.92 -1.85 -4.29
CA ASN A 44 6.72 -1.80 -5.73
C ASN A 44 5.39 -1.15 -6.02
N LEU A 45 5.40 -0.22 -6.97
CA LEU A 45 4.20 0.53 -7.34
C LEU A 45 4.13 0.54 -8.87
N VAL A 46 3.11 -0.12 -9.41
CA VAL A 46 2.95 -0.26 -10.86
C VAL A 46 1.62 0.37 -11.26
N GLU A 47 1.68 1.33 -12.17
CA GLU A 47 0.48 1.96 -12.71
C GLU A 47 0.13 1.33 -14.05
N HIS A 48 -1.15 1.03 -14.21
CA HIS A 48 -1.68 0.54 -15.47
C HIS A 48 -2.62 1.59 -16.03
N SER A 49 -2.31 2.07 -17.22
CA SER A 49 -3.19 3.03 -17.87
C SER A 49 -4.38 2.32 -18.47
N ALA A 50 -5.56 2.87 -18.22
CA ALA A 50 -6.77 2.37 -18.85
C ALA A 50 -6.78 2.80 -20.31
N GLN A 51 -7.16 1.91 -21.18
CA GLN A 51 -7.25 2.19 -22.61
C GLN A 51 -8.70 2.17 -23.08
#